data_c2898272470b80585527c02a84df612d
#
_entry.id   c2898272470b80585527c02a84df612d
#
_cell.length_a   1.000
_cell.length_b   1.000
_cell.length_c   1.000
_cell.angle_alpha   90.00
_cell.angle_beta   90.00
_cell.angle_gamma   90.00
#
_symmetry.space_group_name_H-M   'P 1'
#
loop_
_entity.id
_entity.type
_entity.pdbx_description
1 polymer ?
#
loop_
_entity_poly.entity_id
_entity_poly.type
_entity_poly.pdbx_seq_one_letter_code
_entity_poly.pdbx_strand_id
1 'polypeptide(L)' 'QIVKLVTGQSVSDFIFEMLFSEARNLLTHSKLSIQEIATTLNFSDQSSFGKFFKRKAGVSPIDFRKDTVFVEER' A
#
# COMPACT_ATOMS: atom_id res chain seq x y z
N GLN A 1 16.92 3.88 -12.99
CA GLN A 1 17.76 2.81 -13.49
C GLN A 1 18.93 2.54 -12.58
N ILE A 2 19.32 3.52 -11.86
CA ILE A 2 20.39 3.33 -10.91
C ILE A 2 19.95 2.37 -9.82
N VAL A 3 18.72 2.50 -9.43
CA VAL A 3 18.15 1.62 -8.43
C VAL A 3 18.29 0.17 -8.88
N LYS A 4 17.98 -0.07 -10.12
CA LYS A 4 18.03 -1.40 -10.64
C LYS A 4 19.44 -1.98 -10.56
N LEU A 5 20.40 -1.18 -10.91
CA LEU A 5 21.77 -1.64 -10.90
C LEU A 5 22.27 -1.95 -9.50
N VAL A 6 21.88 -1.12 -8.56
CA VAL A 6 22.37 -1.26 -7.20
C VAL A 6 21.72 -2.39 -6.45
N THR A 7 20.41 -2.51 -6.59
CA THR A 7 19.70 -3.48 -5.78
C THR A 7 19.42 -4.78 -6.48
N GLY A 8 19.50 -4.78 -7.80
CA GLY A 8 19.14 -5.97 -8.53
C GLY A 8 17.66 -6.13 -8.72
N GLN A 9 16.86 -5.23 -8.20
CA GLN A 9 15.42 -5.29 -8.36
C GLN A 9 15.02 -4.80 -9.72
N SER A 10 13.90 -5.30 -10.21
CA SER A 10 13.37 -4.79 -11.46
C SER A 10 12.69 -3.46 -11.19
N VAL A 11 12.43 -2.72 -12.27
CA VAL A 11 11.71 -1.46 -12.15
C VAL A 11 10.33 -1.69 -11.57
N SER A 12 9.69 -2.79 -11.97
CA SER A 12 8.37 -3.12 -11.45
C SER A 12 8.40 -3.30 -9.94
N ASP A 13 9.41 -3.99 -9.44
CA ASP A 13 9.51 -4.20 -8.00
C ASP A 13 9.67 -2.89 -7.27
N PHE A 14 10.45 -2.00 -7.83
CA PHE A 14 10.66 -0.69 -7.22
C PHE A 14 9.34 0.08 -7.16
N ILE A 15 8.59 0.05 -8.24
CA ILE A 15 7.30 0.75 -8.28
C ILE A 15 6.33 0.15 -7.27
N PHE A 16 6.31 -1.16 -7.16
CA PHE A 16 5.42 -1.81 -6.19
C PHE A 16 5.79 -1.44 -4.77
N GLU A 17 7.07 -1.31 -4.49
CA GLU A 17 7.49 -0.90 -3.16
C GLU A 17 7.02 0.52 -2.86
N MET A 18 7.12 1.39 -3.84
CA MET A 18 6.64 2.76 -3.67
C MET A 18 5.15 2.79 -3.43
N LEU A 19 4.41 2.01 -4.21
CA LEU A 19 2.96 1.95 -4.05
C LEU A 19 2.57 1.42 -2.67
N PHE A 20 3.29 0.43 -2.22
CA PHE A 20 3.01 -0.14 -0.91
C PHE A 20 3.26 0.90 0.18
N SER A 21 4.35 1.62 0.08
CA SER A 21 4.68 2.65 1.05
C SER A 21 3.60 3.73 1.07
N GLU A 22 3.17 4.15 -0.11
CA GLU A 22 2.13 5.16 -0.21
C GLU A 22 0.82 4.64 0.35
N ALA A 23 0.51 3.37 0.08
CA ALA A 23 -0.70 2.77 0.60
C ALA A 23 -0.72 2.79 2.12
N ARG A 24 0.38 2.42 2.73
CA ARG A 24 0.47 2.44 4.18
C ARG A 24 0.27 3.85 4.71
N ASN A 25 0.87 4.80 4.04
CA ASN A 25 0.76 6.19 4.43
C ASN A 25 -0.69 6.66 4.38
N LEU A 26 -1.37 6.37 3.27
CA LEU A 26 -2.76 6.76 3.12
C LEU A 26 -3.68 6.07 4.12
N LEU A 27 -3.40 4.81 4.40
CA LEU A 27 -4.20 4.08 5.36
C LEU A 27 -4.03 4.63 6.77
N THR A 28 -2.85 5.12 7.06
CA THR A 28 -2.51 5.62 8.38
C THR A 28 -2.90 7.07 8.59
N HIS A 29 -2.62 7.90 7.59
CA HIS A 29 -2.72 9.35 7.76
C HIS A 29 -3.85 10.03 7.02
N SER A 30 -4.69 9.28 6.33
CA SER A 30 -5.79 9.91 5.63
C SER A 30 -7.08 9.20 5.98
N LYS A 31 -8.19 9.82 5.64
CA LYS A 31 -9.50 9.24 5.89
C LYS A 31 -10.12 8.67 4.62
N LEU A 32 -9.33 8.52 3.60
CA LEU A 32 -9.82 7.95 2.36
C LEU A 32 -10.30 6.54 2.61
N SER A 33 -11.35 6.16 1.91
CA SER A 33 -11.83 4.79 2.01
C SER A 33 -10.83 3.88 1.28
N ILE A 34 -10.95 2.58 1.53
CA ILE A 34 -10.07 1.63 0.86
C ILE A 34 -10.22 1.75 -0.65
N GLN A 35 -11.46 1.91 -1.11
CA GLN A 35 -11.68 2.06 -2.54
C GLN A 35 -11.05 3.33 -3.08
N GLU A 36 -11.14 4.40 -2.33
CA GLU A 36 -10.54 5.66 -2.76
C GLU A 36 -9.02 5.55 -2.84
N ILE A 37 -8.44 4.85 -1.89
CA ILE A 37 -7.01 4.64 -1.91
C ILE A 37 -6.61 3.83 -3.14
N ALA A 38 -7.37 2.77 -3.42
CA ALA A 38 -7.10 1.96 -4.60
C ALA A 38 -7.12 2.81 -5.86
N THR A 39 -8.13 3.66 -5.97
CA THR A 39 -8.25 4.53 -7.14
C THR A 39 -7.08 5.51 -7.21
N THR A 40 -6.73 6.07 -6.07
CA THR A 40 -5.64 7.04 -6.01
C THR A 40 -4.32 6.40 -6.47
N LEU A 41 -4.13 5.15 -6.15
CA LEU A 41 -2.92 4.44 -6.53
C LEU A 41 -3.03 3.76 -7.89
N ASN A 42 -4.11 4.04 -8.61
CA ASN A 42 -4.31 3.54 -9.97
C ASN A 42 -4.53 2.05 -10.06
N PHE A 43 -5.12 1.45 -9.06
CA PHE A 43 -5.56 0.07 -9.15
C PHE A 43 -6.90 0.04 -9.87
N SER A 44 -7.15 -1.03 -10.59
CA SER A 44 -8.39 -1.13 -11.35
C SER A 44 -9.61 -1.25 -10.44
N ASP A 45 -9.44 -1.85 -9.27
CA ASP A 45 -10.53 -1.95 -8.32
C ASP A 45 -9.97 -2.21 -6.93
N GLN A 46 -10.88 -2.19 -5.95
CA GLN A 46 -10.49 -2.38 -4.58
C GLN A 46 -9.94 -3.79 -4.32
N SER A 47 -10.48 -4.77 -5.01
CA SER A 47 -10.02 -6.14 -4.85
C SER A 47 -8.56 -6.29 -5.22
N SER A 48 -8.19 -5.70 -6.34
CA SER A 48 -6.80 -5.78 -6.80
C SER A 48 -5.87 -5.14 -5.79
N PHE A 49 -6.27 -3.99 -5.29
CA PHE A 49 -5.48 -3.32 -4.28
C PHE A 49 -5.36 -4.17 -3.03
N GLY A 50 -6.47 -4.74 -2.60
CA GLY A 50 -6.49 -5.56 -1.41
C GLY A 50 -5.54 -6.75 -1.50
N LYS A 51 -5.57 -7.41 -2.65
CA LYS A 51 -4.67 -8.54 -2.85
C LYS A 51 -3.22 -8.11 -2.84
N PHE A 52 -2.94 -7.00 -3.50
CA PHE A 52 -1.59 -6.47 -3.53
C PHE A 52 -1.10 -6.15 -2.12
N PHE A 53 -1.93 -5.45 -1.37
CA PHE A 53 -1.53 -5.03 -0.03
C PHE A 53 -1.34 -6.22 0.90
N LYS A 54 -2.28 -7.15 0.87
CA LYS A 54 -2.19 -8.31 1.75
C LYS A 54 -0.96 -9.13 1.45
N ARG A 55 -0.61 -9.21 0.18
CA ARG A 55 0.55 -9.97 -0.23
C ARG A 55 1.83 -9.38 0.34
N LYS A 56 1.89 -8.04 0.38
CA LYS A 56 3.09 -7.36 0.87
C LYS A 56 3.10 -7.25 2.39
N ALA A 57 1.97 -6.97 2.96
CA ALA A 57 1.89 -6.67 4.39
C ALA A 57 1.55 -7.87 5.26
N GLY A 58 0.93 -8.87 4.67
CA GLY A 58 0.50 -10.03 5.45
C GLY A 58 -0.89 -9.86 6.03
N VAL A 59 -1.46 -8.67 5.94
CA VAL A 59 -2.81 -8.41 6.43
C VAL A 59 -3.53 -7.56 5.40
N SER A 60 -4.85 -7.58 5.45
CA SER A 60 -5.64 -6.79 4.51
C SER A 60 -5.51 -5.30 4.83
N PRO A 61 -5.82 -4.44 3.87
CA PRO A 61 -5.78 -3.00 4.13
C PRO A 61 -6.70 -2.59 5.27
N ILE A 62 -7.85 -3.23 5.36
CA ILE A 62 -8.79 -2.90 6.41
C ILE A 62 -8.23 -3.26 7.77
N ASP A 63 -7.64 -4.44 7.87
CA ASP A 63 -7.04 -4.86 9.13
C ASP A 63 -5.88 -3.98 9.50
N PHE A 64 -5.07 -3.62 8.52
CA PHE A 64 -3.95 -2.75 8.77
C PHE A 64 -4.41 -1.40 9.31
N ARG A 65 -5.46 -0.85 8.70
CA ARG A 65 -5.98 0.44 9.14
C ARG A 65 -6.54 0.38 10.55
N LYS A 66 -7.21 -0.71 10.87
CA LYS A 66 -7.75 -0.86 12.21
C LYS A 66 -6.65 -0.83 13.26
N ASP A 67 -5.59 -1.56 13.01
CA ASP A 67 -4.48 -1.59 13.94
C ASP A 67 -3.86 -0.21 14.10
N THR A 68 -3.69 0.47 12.97
CA THR A 68 -3.06 1.78 12.98
C THR A 68 -3.90 2.81 13.70
N VAL A 69 -5.18 2.82 13.39
CA VAL A 69 -6.09 3.76 14.03
C VAL A 69 -6.11 3.51 15.53
N PHE A 70 -6.14 2.26 15.88
CA PHE A 70 -6.16 1.90 17.27
C PHE A 70 -4.94 2.43 18.00
N VAL A 71 -3.80 2.28 17.39
CA VAL A 71 -2.55 2.76 17.98
C VAL A 71 -2.56 4.27 18.08
N GLU A 72 -3.08 4.92 17.08
CA GLU A 72 -3.10 6.36 17.06
C GLU A 72 -3.97 6.96 18.14
N GLU A 73 -4.94 6.22 18.53
CA GLU A 73 -5.81 6.68 19.58
C GLU A 73 -5.07 7.00 20.85
N ARG A 74 -3.94 6.37 20.98
CA ARG A 74 -3.16 6.57 22.16
C ARG A 74 -2.45 7.87 22.13
#